data_6e34ccd80318aaf9b723fed16d50523c
#
_entry.id   6e34ccd80318aaf9b723fed16d50523c
#
_cell.length_a   1.000
_cell.length_b   1.000
_cell.length_c   1.000
_cell.angle_alpha   90.00
_cell.angle_beta   90.00
_cell.angle_gamma   90.00
#
_symmetry.space_group_name_H-M   'P 1'
#
loop_
_entity.id
_entity.type
_entity.pdbx_description
1 polymer ?
#
loop_
_entity_poly.entity_id
_entity_poly.type
_entity_poly.pdbx_seq_one_letter_code
_entity_poly.pdbx_strand_id
1 'polypeptide(L)'
;DVSAKVVFFDGTQKTIDIDQVNDKDAIAYKDSVKDPNGTEPAANNAIVKPNTVYKYTAGSSDYDLTFVTPMDTKIGVTISNKNPSIADTNIVTDSQTVFVDVENNKTWTGYKNVTNKNNANVIAIKNRDNVAEIVFLYGSNMTSQANDDDFVILKGTGMEAVKDANKKTVYKFTDAYDVNGKKIDNLYAASKMSLVKGLYLIKNYNSDDYVTDMHLCTAVVNGTVNSSTYNTAGMSANI
;
A
#
# COMPACT_ATOMS: atom_id res chain seq x y z
N ASP A 1 15.54 -3.61 -27.99
CA ASP A 1 14.42 -3.32 -27.06
C ASP A 1 14.64 -4.05 -25.75
N VAL A 2 14.30 -3.41 -24.65
CA VAL A 2 14.37 -3.98 -23.30
C VAL A 2 12.96 -4.14 -22.76
N SER A 3 12.60 -5.35 -22.33
CA SER A 3 11.31 -5.60 -21.69
C SER A 3 11.44 -5.46 -20.17
N ALA A 4 10.58 -4.67 -19.55
CA ALA A 4 10.57 -4.45 -18.11
C ALA A 4 9.15 -4.45 -17.52
N LYS A 5 9.03 -5.00 -16.32
CA LYS A 5 7.80 -4.88 -15.53
C LYS A 5 7.83 -3.52 -14.81
N VAL A 6 6.80 -2.71 -15.04
CA VAL A 6 6.65 -1.38 -14.46
C VAL A 6 5.37 -1.25 -13.64
N VAL A 7 5.38 -0.34 -12.69
CA VAL A 7 4.21 0.08 -11.91
C VAL A 7 3.96 1.56 -12.20
N PHE A 8 2.77 1.88 -12.71
CA PHE A 8 2.35 3.24 -12.97
C PHE A 8 1.90 3.94 -11.68
N PHE A 9 1.79 5.26 -11.72
CA PHE A 9 1.39 6.07 -10.57
C PHE A 9 -0.07 5.80 -10.10
N ASP A 10 -0.90 5.17 -10.94
CA ASP A 10 -2.25 4.71 -10.60
C ASP A 10 -2.26 3.29 -9.99
N GLY A 11 -1.08 2.69 -9.77
CA GLY A 11 -0.90 1.35 -9.22
C GLY A 11 -1.01 0.22 -10.24
N THR A 12 -1.36 0.52 -11.50
CA THR A 12 -1.42 -0.53 -12.52
C THR A 12 -0.04 -1.08 -12.83
N GLN A 13 0.03 -2.39 -13.09
CA GLN A 13 1.26 -3.08 -13.49
C GLN A 13 1.18 -3.53 -14.94
N LYS A 14 2.27 -3.34 -15.65
CA LYS A 14 2.38 -3.78 -17.04
C LYS A 14 3.82 -4.17 -17.36
N THR A 15 4.00 -5.17 -18.19
CA THR A 15 5.28 -5.38 -18.90
C THR A 15 5.26 -4.51 -20.15
N ILE A 16 6.28 -3.69 -20.31
CA ILE A 16 6.44 -2.77 -21.44
C ILE A 16 7.76 -3.05 -22.15
N ASP A 17 7.79 -2.79 -23.44
CA ASP A 17 9.02 -2.75 -24.20
C ASP A 17 9.53 -1.31 -24.24
N ILE A 18 10.82 -1.15 -23.98
CA ILE A 18 11.50 0.14 -23.84
C ILE A 18 12.48 0.27 -24.99
N ASP A 19 12.31 1.30 -25.78
CA ASP A 19 13.20 1.60 -26.90
C ASP A 19 14.36 2.50 -26.42
N GLN A 20 14.06 3.58 -25.73
CA GLN A 20 15.06 4.57 -25.34
C GLN A 20 14.98 4.94 -23.84
N VAL A 21 16.12 5.37 -23.32
CA VAL A 21 16.24 6.04 -22.02
C VAL A 21 17.08 7.31 -22.22
N ASN A 22 16.49 8.51 -21.99
CA ASN A 22 17.13 9.80 -22.22
C ASN A 22 17.72 9.94 -23.63
N ASP A 23 16.91 9.62 -24.65
CA ASP A 23 17.28 9.69 -26.07
C ASP A 23 18.47 8.77 -26.47
N LYS A 24 18.68 7.68 -25.71
CA LYS A 24 19.69 6.66 -26.00
C LYS A 24 19.05 5.27 -26.01
N ASP A 25 19.57 4.38 -26.85
CA ASP A 25 19.08 3.02 -26.96
C ASP A 25 19.06 2.30 -25.60
N ALA A 26 17.92 1.74 -25.24
CA ALA A 26 17.75 1.05 -23.97
C ALA A 26 18.51 -0.28 -23.94
N ILE A 27 19.25 -0.51 -22.84
CA ILE A 27 19.86 -1.82 -22.55
C ILE A 27 19.45 -2.31 -21.18
N ALA A 28 19.35 -3.63 -21.03
CA ALA A 28 18.97 -4.25 -19.77
C ALA A 28 20.08 -4.11 -18.73
N TYR A 29 19.70 -3.86 -17.48
CA TYR A 29 20.65 -3.75 -16.36
C TYR A 29 21.56 -4.97 -16.22
N LYS A 30 21.03 -6.18 -16.42
CA LYS A 30 21.80 -7.44 -16.39
C LYS A 30 22.91 -7.50 -17.46
N ASP A 31 22.70 -6.84 -18.58
CA ASP A 31 23.62 -6.90 -19.72
C ASP A 31 24.76 -5.88 -19.53
N SER A 32 24.55 -4.85 -18.72
CA SER A 32 25.58 -3.87 -18.34
C SER A 32 26.61 -4.40 -17.36
N VAL A 33 26.28 -5.44 -16.59
CA VAL A 33 27.14 -6.00 -15.52
C VAL A 33 27.99 -7.19 -16.04
N LYS A 34 27.74 -7.66 -17.26
CA LYS A 34 28.28 -8.92 -17.76
C LYS A 34 29.47 -8.83 -18.72
N ASP A 35 30.02 -7.65 -18.96
CA ASP A 35 31.28 -7.65 -19.72
C ASP A 35 32.47 -7.88 -18.77
N PRO A 36 33.05 -9.10 -18.73
CA PRO A 36 34.23 -9.39 -17.93
C PRO A 36 35.46 -8.61 -18.38
N ASN A 37 35.39 -7.91 -19.53
CA ASN A 37 36.48 -7.09 -20.07
C ASN A 37 36.36 -5.61 -19.73
N GLY A 38 35.32 -5.20 -18.94
CA GLY A 38 35.18 -3.84 -18.46
C GLY A 38 34.85 -2.81 -19.55
N THR A 39 34.26 -3.25 -20.65
CA THR A 39 33.82 -2.33 -21.71
C THR A 39 32.59 -1.60 -21.21
N GLU A 40 32.69 -0.30 -20.99
CA GLU A 40 31.54 0.56 -20.70
C GLU A 40 30.48 0.42 -21.80
N PRO A 41 29.18 0.52 -21.47
CA PRO A 41 28.13 0.55 -22.47
C PRO A 41 28.46 1.52 -23.59
N ALA A 42 28.20 1.18 -24.83
CA ALA A 42 28.44 2.08 -25.95
C ALA A 42 27.84 3.46 -25.65
N ALA A 43 28.51 4.52 -26.10
CA ALA A 43 28.14 5.90 -25.76
C ALA A 43 26.69 6.27 -26.07
N ASN A 44 26.06 5.54 -26.99
CA ASN A 44 24.65 5.72 -27.38
C ASN A 44 23.67 4.86 -26.58
N ASN A 45 24.13 4.04 -25.63
CA ASN A 45 23.26 3.17 -24.84
C ASN A 45 23.00 3.75 -23.46
N ALA A 46 21.80 3.51 -22.94
CA ALA A 46 21.44 3.85 -21.57
C ALA A 46 20.78 2.65 -20.87
N ILE A 47 21.19 2.43 -19.63
CA ILE A 47 20.76 1.29 -18.81
C ILE A 47 19.39 1.57 -18.23
N VAL A 48 18.45 0.65 -18.42
CA VAL A 48 17.18 0.63 -17.68
C VAL A 48 17.46 0.14 -16.25
N LYS A 49 17.42 1.06 -15.28
CA LYS A 49 17.73 0.78 -13.87
C LYS A 49 16.51 0.30 -13.13
N PRO A 50 16.57 -0.82 -12.37
CA PRO A 50 15.49 -1.25 -11.49
C PRO A 50 15.30 -0.25 -10.34
N ASN A 51 14.13 -0.25 -9.71
CA ASN A 51 13.76 0.59 -8.57
C ASN A 51 14.07 2.08 -8.83
N THR A 52 13.78 2.53 -10.03
CA THR A 52 13.99 3.90 -10.49
C THR A 52 12.70 4.42 -11.09
N VAL A 53 12.40 5.69 -10.85
CA VAL A 53 11.21 6.35 -11.42
C VAL A 53 11.58 7.06 -12.71
N TYR A 54 10.73 6.87 -13.70
CA TYR A 54 10.86 7.49 -15.02
C TYR A 54 9.59 8.24 -15.39
N LYS A 55 9.71 9.30 -16.13
CA LYS A 55 8.65 9.78 -17.03
C LYS A 55 8.69 8.93 -18.28
N TYR A 56 7.56 8.81 -18.96
CA TYR A 56 7.50 8.03 -20.18
C TYR A 56 6.71 8.75 -21.28
N THR A 57 7.06 8.45 -22.53
CA THR A 57 6.27 8.71 -23.72
C THR A 57 5.91 7.36 -24.33
N ALA A 58 4.63 7.12 -24.58
CA ALA A 58 4.19 5.89 -25.24
C ALA A 58 4.25 6.07 -26.75
N GLY A 59 5.00 5.17 -27.42
CA GLY A 59 4.96 4.96 -28.85
C GLY A 59 3.81 4.06 -29.27
N SER A 60 3.85 3.53 -30.49
CA SER A 60 2.85 2.60 -31.02
C SER A 60 2.99 1.18 -30.41
N SER A 61 4.19 0.75 -30.11
CA SER A 61 4.55 -0.58 -29.60
C SER A 61 5.48 -0.57 -28.38
N ASP A 62 6.14 0.53 -28.11
CA ASP A 62 7.24 0.70 -27.17
C ASP A 62 7.09 1.99 -26.36
N TYR A 63 8.06 2.22 -25.45
CA TYR A 63 8.08 3.35 -24.53
C TYR A 63 9.48 3.97 -24.52
N ASP A 64 9.51 5.31 -24.60
CA ASP A 64 10.70 6.10 -24.32
C ASP A 64 10.66 6.58 -22.86
N LEU A 65 11.74 6.36 -22.13
CA LEU A 65 11.86 6.70 -20.74
C LEU A 65 12.77 7.90 -20.52
N THR A 66 12.44 8.75 -19.57
CA THR A 66 13.30 9.87 -19.13
C THR A 66 13.44 9.82 -17.62
N PHE A 67 14.67 9.92 -17.10
CA PHE A 67 14.91 9.97 -15.66
C PHE A 67 14.16 11.14 -15.02
N VAL A 68 13.54 10.88 -13.89
CA VAL A 68 12.96 11.91 -13.04
C VAL A 68 13.99 12.40 -12.05
N THR A 69 14.22 13.71 -12.01
CA THR A 69 15.09 14.36 -11.03
C THR A 69 14.45 15.68 -10.59
N PRO A 70 14.52 16.08 -9.31
CA PRO A 70 15.08 15.29 -8.20
C PRO A 70 14.13 14.21 -7.71
N MET A 71 14.66 13.11 -7.18
CA MET A 71 13.92 12.12 -6.42
C MET A 71 14.65 11.82 -5.12
N ASP A 72 13.89 11.65 -4.04
CA ASP A 72 14.42 11.23 -2.74
C ASP A 72 14.16 9.74 -2.52
N THR A 73 15.20 9.02 -2.13
CA THR A 73 15.12 7.59 -1.83
C THR A 73 15.51 7.32 -0.38
N LYS A 74 14.78 6.43 0.27
CA LYS A 74 15.12 5.98 1.62
C LYS A 74 14.71 4.52 1.82
N ILE A 75 15.44 3.81 2.66
CA ILE A 75 15.24 2.39 2.95
C ILE A 75 14.80 2.23 4.41
N GLY A 76 13.86 1.31 4.65
CA GLY A 76 13.50 0.87 5.99
C GLY A 76 12.73 1.90 6.82
N VAL A 77 11.95 2.76 6.19
CA VAL A 77 11.18 3.81 6.87
C VAL A 77 9.81 3.34 7.35
N THR A 78 9.26 4.09 8.29
CA THR A 78 7.87 3.93 8.74
C THR A 78 6.99 4.99 8.07
N ILE A 79 5.89 4.54 7.46
CA ILE A 79 4.83 5.39 6.91
C ILE A 79 3.69 5.42 7.91
N SER A 80 3.20 6.61 8.24
CA SER A 80 2.10 6.79 9.17
C SER A 80 1.02 7.70 8.58
N ASN A 81 -0.23 7.29 8.68
CA ASN A 81 -1.38 8.12 8.31
C ASN A 81 -1.66 9.26 9.31
N LYS A 82 -0.96 9.29 10.43
CA LYS A 82 -1.08 10.33 11.47
C LYS A 82 -0.04 11.46 11.31
N ASN A 83 0.98 11.23 10.48
CA ASN A 83 2.09 12.18 10.31
C ASN A 83 2.34 12.46 8.81
N PRO A 84 2.29 13.72 8.37
CA PRO A 84 2.61 14.07 6.99
C PRO A 84 4.10 13.91 6.64
N SER A 85 4.98 13.83 7.64
CA SER A 85 6.41 13.61 7.41
C SER A 85 6.74 12.13 7.51
N ILE A 86 7.45 11.60 6.52
CA ILE A 86 7.99 10.24 6.58
C ILE A 86 9.15 10.24 7.56
N ALA A 87 9.08 9.38 8.58
CA ALA A 87 10.04 9.35 9.67
C ALA A 87 11.49 9.16 9.16
N ASP A 88 12.42 9.86 9.79
CA ASP A 88 13.85 9.86 9.48
C ASP A 88 14.21 10.28 8.06
N THR A 89 13.34 11.09 7.45
CA THR A 89 13.55 11.63 6.08
C THR A 89 13.22 13.12 6.00
N ASN A 90 13.59 13.74 4.87
CA ASN A 90 13.14 15.09 4.49
C ASN A 90 11.92 15.04 3.54
N ILE A 91 11.21 13.91 3.51
CA ILE A 91 10.03 13.75 2.65
C ILE A 91 8.81 14.20 3.43
N VAL A 92 8.21 15.30 3.00
CA VAL A 92 6.94 15.81 3.51
C VAL A 92 5.85 15.49 2.50
N THR A 93 4.70 15.05 2.99
CA THR A 93 3.53 14.69 2.20
C THR A 93 2.33 15.54 2.61
N ASP A 94 1.30 15.58 1.81
CA ASP A 94 0.07 16.33 2.10
C ASP A 94 -1.19 15.54 1.71
N SER A 95 -2.32 16.23 1.63
CA SER A 95 -3.60 15.64 1.24
C SER A 95 -3.71 15.29 -0.25
N GLN A 96 -2.78 15.75 -1.09
CA GLN A 96 -2.75 15.49 -2.53
C GLN A 96 -1.66 14.47 -2.92
N THR A 97 -0.74 14.16 -2.02
CA THR A 97 0.33 13.19 -2.27
C THR A 97 -0.25 11.83 -2.66
N VAL A 98 0.16 11.29 -3.78
CA VAL A 98 -0.21 9.93 -4.21
C VAL A 98 0.79 8.93 -3.65
N PHE A 99 0.32 7.95 -2.90
CA PHE A 99 1.11 6.81 -2.45
C PHE A 99 0.82 5.61 -3.33
N VAL A 100 1.86 4.92 -3.77
CA VAL A 100 1.77 3.72 -4.62
C VAL A 100 2.48 2.57 -3.92
N ASP A 101 1.73 1.59 -3.42
CA ASP A 101 2.26 0.33 -2.88
C ASP A 101 2.54 -0.62 -4.04
N VAL A 102 3.81 -0.70 -4.41
CA VAL A 102 4.28 -1.48 -5.56
C VAL A 102 4.07 -2.98 -5.37
N GLU A 103 4.17 -3.46 -4.13
CA GLU A 103 4.05 -4.88 -3.81
C GLU A 103 2.60 -5.38 -3.84
N ASN A 104 1.66 -4.51 -3.44
CA ASN A 104 0.25 -4.87 -3.29
C ASN A 104 -0.65 -4.26 -4.37
N ASN A 105 -0.10 -3.52 -5.33
CA ASN A 105 -0.85 -2.83 -6.40
C ASN A 105 -1.94 -1.90 -5.86
N LYS A 106 -1.63 -1.16 -4.80
CA LYS A 106 -2.59 -0.32 -4.12
C LYS A 106 -2.14 1.14 -4.14
N THR A 107 -3.08 2.06 -4.30
CA THR A 107 -2.82 3.49 -4.28
C THR A 107 -3.69 4.19 -3.25
N TRP A 108 -3.20 5.29 -2.72
CA TRP A 108 -3.94 6.19 -1.84
C TRP A 108 -3.62 7.63 -2.21
N THR A 109 -4.57 8.52 -2.08
CA THR A 109 -4.36 9.97 -2.17
C THR A 109 -4.47 10.57 -0.78
N GLY A 110 -3.43 11.34 -0.39
CA GLY A 110 -3.30 11.95 0.91
C GLY A 110 -2.75 11.01 2.00
N TYR A 111 -1.85 11.54 2.82
CA TYR A 111 -1.20 10.74 3.86
C TYR A 111 -2.17 10.14 4.88
N LYS A 112 -3.32 10.79 5.14
CA LYS A 112 -4.34 10.28 6.08
C LYS A 112 -5.00 8.99 5.63
N ASN A 113 -4.96 8.70 4.34
CA ASN A 113 -5.62 7.54 3.75
C ASN A 113 -4.66 6.36 3.55
N VAL A 114 -3.34 6.59 3.68
CA VAL A 114 -2.36 5.52 3.48
C VAL A 114 -2.43 4.51 4.63
N THR A 115 -2.36 3.23 4.30
CA THR A 115 -2.17 2.21 5.33
C THR A 115 -0.78 2.35 5.94
N ASN A 116 -0.66 2.38 7.28
CA ASN A 116 0.61 2.43 7.95
C ASN A 116 1.52 1.28 7.51
N LYS A 117 2.78 1.59 7.27
CA LYS A 117 3.79 0.62 6.82
C LYS A 117 5.03 0.71 7.68
N ASN A 118 5.61 -0.42 8.00
CA ASN A 118 6.93 -0.51 8.61
C ASN A 118 7.91 -1.08 7.61
N ASN A 119 9.16 -0.69 7.75
CA ASN A 119 10.28 -1.20 6.96
C ASN A 119 10.06 -1.04 5.45
N ALA A 120 9.40 0.05 5.06
CA ALA A 120 9.17 0.38 3.66
C ALA A 120 10.42 1.03 3.07
N ASN A 121 10.74 0.68 1.82
CA ASN A 121 11.62 1.48 1.00
C ASN A 121 10.77 2.50 0.24
N VAL A 122 11.25 3.72 0.11
CA VAL A 122 10.50 4.79 -0.55
C VAL A 122 11.31 5.45 -1.65
N ILE A 123 10.60 5.84 -2.71
CA ILE A 123 11.07 6.78 -3.72
C ILE A 123 10.03 7.88 -3.81
N ALA A 124 10.42 9.11 -3.50
CA ALA A 124 9.52 10.26 -3.55
C ALA A 124 9.91 11.22 -4.67
N ILE A 125 8.92 11.66 -5.42
CA ILE A 125 9.03 12.74 -6.40
C ILE A 125 8.42 13.98 -5.77
N LYS A 126 9.19 15.06 -5.67
CA LYS A 126 8.78 16.31 -5.03
C LYS A 126 8.39 17.39 -6.04
N ASN A 127 7.45 18.23 -5.64
CA ASN A 127 7.10 19.45 -6.33
C ASN A 127 8.09 20.60 -5.98
N ARG A 128 7.80 21.80 -6.50
CA ARG A 128 8.63 23.01 -6.27
C ARG A 128 8.62 23.45 -4.81
N ASP A 129 7.59 23.13 -4.04
CA ASP A 129 7.42 23.49 -2.63
C ASP A 129 8.03 22.45 -1.68
N ASN A 130 8.82 21.51 -2.25
CA ASN A 130 9.49 20.42 -1.54
C ASN A 130 8.53 19.41 -0.86
N VAL A 131 7.27 19.39 -1.30
CA VAL A 131 6.27 18.40 -0.89
C VAL A 131 6.24 17.25 -1.91
N ALA A 132 6.11 16.02 -1.45
CA ALA A 132 6.02 14.87 -2.33
C ALA A 132 4.71 14.88 -3.13
N GLU A 133 4.79 14.82 -4.45
CA GLU A 133 3.65 14.59 -5.33
C GLU A 133 3.30 13.11 -5.37
N ILE A 134 4.32 12.25 -5.46
CA ILE A 134 4.17 10.79 -5.52
C ILE A 134 5.20 10.15 -4.60
N VAL A 135 4.76 9.12 -3.86
CA VAL A 135 5.61 8.28 -3.02
C VAL A 135 5.39 6.83 -3.40
N PHE A 136 6.37 6.19 -4.00
CA PHE A 136 6.38 4.75 -4.24
C PHE A 136 6.88 4.03 -3.00
N LEU A 137 6.13 3.01 -2.56
CA LEU A 137 6.44 2.15 -1.42
C LEU A 137 6.74 0.75 -1.95
N TYR A 138 7.90 0.21 -1.60
CA TYR A 138 8.33 -1.11 -2.04
C TYR A 138 9.22 -1.80 -1.00
N GLY A 139 9.49 -3.09 -1.21
CA GLY A 139 10.41 -3.88 -0.41
C GLY A 139 9.77 -5.15 0.16
N SER A 140 10.45 -6.28 -0.04
CA SER A 140 9.97 -7.60 0.39
C SER A 140 9.77 -7.74 1.90
N ASN A 141 10.41 -6.88 2.70
CA ASN A 141 10.29 -6.85 4.16
C ASN A 141 9.29 -5.80 4.66
N MET A 142 8.60 -5.10 3.75
CA MET A 142 7.58 -4.13 4.10
C MET A 142 6.37 -4.84 4.71
N THR A 143 5.96 -4.40 5.90
CA THR A 143 4.78 -4.93 6.59
C THR A 143 3.75 -3.83 6.78
N SER A 144 2.47 -4.18 6.63
CA SER A 144 1.38 -3.27 6.97
C SER A 144 1.17 -3.30 8.47
N GLN A 145 1.06 -2.12 9.09
CA GLN A 145 0.54 -2.01 10.45
C GLN A 145 -0.96 -1.82 10.38
N ALA A 146 -1.67 -2.55 11.23
CA ALA A 146 -3.09 -2.28 11.45
C ALA A 146 -3.24 -0.88 12.10
N ASN A 147 -4.19 -0.11 11.59
CA ASN A 147 -4.61 1.14 12.20
C ASN A 147 -5.67 0.85 13.27
N ASP A 148 -5.90 1.77 14.21
CA ASP A 148 -6.99 1.64 15.16
C ASP A 148 -8.35 1.46 14.46
N ASP A 149 -8.52 2.06 13.27
CA ASP A 149 -9.72 1.94 12.43
C ASP A 149 -9.86 0.57 11.74
N ASP A 150 -8.78 -0.22 11.67
CA ASP A 150 -8.82 -1.59 11.14
C ASP A 150 -9.32 -2.60 12.19
N PHE A 151 -9.38 -2.19 13.46
CA PHE A 151 -9.90 -3.03 14.53
C PHE A 151 -11.38 -2.76 14.76
N VAL A 152 -12.15 -3.83 14.89
CA VAL A 152 -13.57 -3.75 15.21
C VAL A 152 -13.93 -4.72 16.33
N ILE A 153 -14.71 -4.25 17.28
CA ILE A 153 -15.26 -5.05 18.36
C ILE A 153 -16.67 -5.48 17.96
N LEU A 154 -16.90 -6.78 17.82
CA LEU A 154 -18.24 -7.33 17.61
C LEU A 154 -18.84 -7.79 18.95
N LYS A 155 -19.84 -7.05 19.45
CA LYS A 155 -20.62 -7.43 20.64
C LYS A 155 -21.77 -8.39 20.31
N GLY A 156 -22.11 -8.52 19.04
CA GLY A 156 -23.08 -9.46 18.47
C GLY A 156 -22.57 -10.05 17.17
N THR A 157 -23.20 -11.14 16.72
CA THR A 157 -22.87 -11.83 15.46
C THR A 157 -23.85 -11.51 14.34
N GLY A 158 -24.75 -10.56 14.57
CA GLY A 158 -25.79 -10.18 13.62
C GLY A 158 -25.24 -9.47 12.40
N MET A 159 -25.67 -9.95 11.25
CA MET A 159 -25.46 -9.29 9.97
C MET A 159 -26.79 -9.19 9.25
N GLU A 160 -27.18 -7.99 8.86
CA GLU A 160 -28.42 -7.69 8.14
C GLU A 160 -28.14 -7.54 6.65
N ALA A 161 -28.88 -8.27 5.81
CA ALA A 161 -28.80 -8.11 4.37
C ALA A 161 -29.51 -6.82 3.95
N VAL A 162 -28.76 -5.91 3.33
CA VAL A 162 -29.26 -4.62 2.83
C VAL A 162 -28.89 -4.44 1.36
N LYS A 163 -29.55 -3.50 0.71
CA LYS A 163 -29.17 -3.10 -0.67
C LYS A 163 -28.32 -1.84 -0.62
N ASP A 164 -27.17 -1.87 -1.30
CA ASP A 164 -26.36 -0.70 -1.56
C ASP A 164 -26.98 0.21 -2.65
N ALA A 165 -26.31 1.32 -2.95
CA ALA A 165 -26.74 2.29 -3.98
C ALA A 165 -26.86 1.64 -5.38
N ASN A 166 -26.12 0.59 -5.65
CA ASN A 166 -26.13 -0.17 -6.91
C ASN A 166 -27.13 -1.34 -6.90
N LYS A 167 -28.00 -1.43 -5.88
CA LYS A 167 -28.96 -2.53 -5.65
C LYS A 167 -28.32 -3.90 -5.44
N LYS A 168 -27.01 -3.96 -5.17
CA LYS A 168 -26.29 -5.16 -4.79
C LYS A 168 -26.60 -5.50 -3.34
N THR A 169 -26.72 -6.80 -2.99
CA THR A 169 -26.87 -7.23 -1.60
C THR A 169 -25.53 -7.16 -0.91
N VAL A 170 -25.46 -6.43 0.19
CA VAL A 170 -24.33 -6.35 1.11
C VAL A 170 -24.83 -6.64 2.53
N TYR A 171 -23.93 -6.86 3.48
CA TYR A 171 -24.29 -7.29 4.83
C TYR A 171 -23.81 -6.27 5.85
N LYS A 172 -24.73 -5.57 6.49
CA LYS A 172 -24.46 -4.61 7.55
C LYS A 172 -24.19 -5.32 8.86
N PHE A 173 -23.11 -4.95 9.55
CA PHE A 173 -22.88 -5.42 10.93
C PHE A 173 -23.80 -4.67 11.89
N THR A 174 -24.54 -5.40 12.73
CA THR A 174 -25.55 -4.79 13.63
C THR A 174 -24.96 -4.30 14.95
N ASP A 175 -23.86 -4.93 15.41
CA ASP A 175 -23.24 -4.69 16.71
C ASP A 175 -21.72 -4.54 16.61
N ALA A 176 -21.26 -3.65 15.73
CA ALA A 176 -19.85 -3.30 15.54
C ALA A 176 -19.51 -2.01 16.31
N TYR A 177 -18.34 -2.00 16.93
CA TYR A 177 -17.81 -0.87 17.72
C TYR A 177 -16.34 -0.67 17.38
N ASP A 178 -15.88 0.59 17.42
CA ASP A 178 -14.45 0.89 17.35
C ASP A 178 -13.72 0.53 18.67
N VAL A 179 -12.40 0.66 18.67
CA VAL A 179 -11.57 0.35 19.85
C VAL A 179 -11.85 1.26 21.05
N ASN A 180 -12.49 2.41 20.84
CA ASN A 180 -12.91 3.35 21.88
C ASN A 180 -14.31 3.05 22.42
N GLY A 181 -14.97 2.00 21.90
CA GLY A 181 -16.31 1.59 22.29
C GLY A 181 -17.45 2.36 21.64
N LYS A 182 -17.15 3.22 20.63
CA LYS A 182 -18.17 3.94 19.87
C LYS A 182 -18.77 2.99 18.82
N LYS A 183 -20.10 2.98 18.70
CA LYS A 183 -20.79 2.17 17.71
C LYS A 183 -20.47 2.62 16.29
N ILE A 184 -20.19 1.65 15.41
CA ILE A 184 -19.96 1.86 13.98
C ILE A 184 -21.25 1.50 13.25
N ASP A 185 -21.97 2.50 12.75
CA ASP A 185 -23.27 2.30 12.10
C ASP A 185 -23.15 1.94 10.60
N ASN A 186 -22.01 2.19 9.98
CA ASN A 186 -21.80 2.06 8.54
C ASN A 186 -20.69 1.06 8.18
N LEU A 187 -20.60 -0.06 8.91
CA LEU A 187 -19.69 -1.14 8.55
C LEU A 187 -20.47 -2.21 7.78
N TYR A 188 -19.99 -2.52 6.58
CA TYR A 188 -20.62 -3.48 5.67
C TYR A 188 -19.61 -4.53 5.21
N ALA A 189 -20.09 -5.75 4.96
CA ALA A 189 -19.31 -6.81 4.32
C ALA A 189 -19.89 -7.11 2.93
N ALA A 190 -18.99 -7.50 2.01
CA ALA A 190 -19.36 -7.88 0.65
C ALA A 190 -20.18 -9.19 0.60
N SER A 191 -20.01 -10.06 1.61
CA SER A 191 -20.72 -11.33 1.77
C SER A 191 -21.03 -11.60 3.22
N LYS A 192 -22.01 -12.50 3.49
CA LYS A 192 -22.30 -12.93 4.85
C LYS A 192 -21.13 -13.73 5.42
N MET A 193 -20.70 -13.38 6.62
CA MET A 193 -19.61 -14.04 7.34
C MET A 193 -20.14 -14.82 8.53
N SER A 194 -19.47 -15.93 8.88
CA SER A 194 -19.72 -16.68 10.12
C SER A 194 -18.78 -16.14 11.20
N LEU A 195 -19.32 -15.38 12.14
CA LEU A 195 -18.54 -14.63 13.13
C LEU A 195 -18.94 -15.06 14.56
N VAL A 196 -18.03 -14.83 15.49
CA VAL A 196 -18.25 -14.89 16.94
C VAL A 196 -18.07 -13.49 17.54
N LYS A 197 -18.49 -13.30 18.79
CA LYS A 197 -18.20 -12.05 19.50
C LYS A 197 -16.70 -11.96 19.76
N GLY A 198 -16.13 -10.77 19.60
CA GLY A 198 -14.70 -10.56 19.83
C GLY A 198 -14.13 -9.33 19.17
N LEU A 199 -12.83 -9.13 19.34
CA LEU A 199 -12.03 -8.14 18.64
C LEU A 199 -11.55 -8.73 17.32
N TYR A 200 -11.76 -8.03 16.25
CA TYR A 200 -11.33 -8.42 14.91
C TYR A 200 -10.38 -7.38 14.32
N LEU A 201 -9.42 -7.85 13.57
CA LEU A 201 -8.65 -7.06 12.63
C LEU A 201 -9.25 -7.25 11.24
N ILE A 202 -9.70 -6.16 10.62
CA ILE A 202 -10.13 -6.17 9.23
C ILE A 202 -8.88 -6.25 8.36
N LYS A 203 -8.81 -7.26 7.51
CA LYS A 203 -7.65 -7.53 6.65
C LYS A 203 -7.79 -6.90 5.28
N ASN A 204 -8.98 -6.95 4.73
CA ASN A 204 -9.22 -6.48 3.38
C ASN A 204 -10.61 -5.87 3.21
N TYR A 205 -10.64 -4.84 2.36
CA TYR A 205 -11.86 -4.26 1.79
C TYR A 205 -11.85 -4.47 0.27
N ASN A 206 -13.01 -4.48 -0.36
CA ASN A 206 -13.10 -4.38 -1.82
C ASN A 206 -13.07 -2.91 -2.27
N SER A 207 -13.21 -2.67 -3.58
CA SER A 207 -13.24 -1.32 -4.18
C SER A 207 -14.43 -0.45 -3.73
N ASP A 208 -15.45 -1.05 -3.14
CA ASP A 208 -16.65 -0.36 -2.64
C ASP A 208 -16.59 -0.14 -1.11
N ASP A 209 -15.41 -0.31 -0.49
CA ASP A 209 -15.15 -0.23 0.95
C ASP A 209 -15.93 -1.24 1.80
N TYR A 210 -16.35 -2.38 1.21
CA TYR A 210 -16.97 -3.47 1.97
C TYR A 210 -15.92 -4.47 2.44
N VAL A 211 -16.00 -4.86 3.72
CA VAL A 211 -15.13 -5.87 4.32
C VAL A 211 -15.24 -7.19 3.54
N THR A 212 -14.10 -7.72 3.13
CA THR A 212 -14.01 -9.02 2.44
C THR A 212 -13.31 -10.07 3.28
N ASP A 213 -12.47 -9.65 4.23
CA ASP A 213 -11.75 -10.54 5.13
C ASP A 213 -11.50 -9.86 6.48
N MET A 214 -11.67 -10.63 7.57
CA MET A 214 -11.37 -10.19 8.92
C MET A 214 -10.97 -11.37 9.81
N HIS A 215 -10.02 -11.15 10.70
CA HIS A 215 -9.46 -12.15 11.59
C HIS A 215 -9.79 -11.86 13.05
N LEU A 216 -10.27 -12.86 13.77
CA LEU A 216 -10.45 -12.77 15.21
C LEU A 216 -9.09 -12.65 15.90
N CYS A 217 -8.92 -11.57 16.66
CA CYS A 217 -7.73 -11.37 17.47
C CYS A 217 -7.77 -12.25 18.71
N THR A 218 -6.72 -13.06 18.92
CA THR A 218 -6.54 -13.88 20.11
C THR A 218 -5.32 -13.39 20.88
N ALA A 219 -5.49 -13.17 22.19
CA ALA A 219 -4.36 -12.82 23.05
C ALA A 219 -3.64 -14.11 23.47
N VAL A 220 -2.32 -14.14 23.27
CA VAL A 220 -1.46 -15.21 23.77
C VAL A 220 -0.58 -14.64 24.89
N VAL A 221 -0.74 -15.13 26.09
CA VAL A 221 0.08 -14.77 27.23
C VAL A 221 0.91 -15.98 27.63
N ASN A 222 2.24 -15.85 27.63
CA ASN A 222 3.20 -16.93 27.96
C ASN A 222 2.96 -18.23 27.18
N GLY A 223 2.62 -18.14 25.91
CA GLY A 223 2.37 -19.30 25.06
C GLY A 223 1.02 -19.98 25.27
N THR A 224 0.18 -19.46 26.15
CA THR A 224 -1.17 -19.98 26.42
C THR A 224 -2.22 -18.98 25.95
N VAL A 225 -3.21 -19.44 25.19
CA VAL A 225 -4.38 -18.62 24.85
C VAL A 225 -5.22 -18.44 26.10
N ASN A 226 -5.27 -17.22 26.63
CA ASN A 226 -6.10 -16.92 27.80
C ASN A 226 -7.46 -16.38 27.34
N SER A 227 -8.43 -17.28 27.20
CA SER A 227 -9.80 -16.91 26.81
C SER A 227 -10.55 -16.07 27.84
N SER A 228 -10.05 -15.97 29.08
CA SER A 228 -10.69 -15.21 30.15
C SER A 228 -10.39 -13.70 30.10
N THR A 229 -9.43 -13.27 29.28
CA THR A 229 -9.14 -11.83 29.06
C THR A 229 -10.14 -11.15 28.14
N TYR A 230 -11.00 -11.89 27.46
CA TYR A 230 -12.11 -11.33 26.70
C TYR A 230 -13.33 -11.09 27.58
N ASN A 231 -13.30 -10.02 28.34
CA ASN A 231 -14.51 -9.57 29.02
C ASN A 231 -15.35 -8.77 28.02
N THR A 232 -16.46 -9.36 27.57
CA THR A 232 -17.38 -8.76 26.60
C THR A 232 -18.09 -7.48 27.10
N ALA A 233 -17.89 -7.08 28.33
CA ALA A 233 -18.45 -5.87 28.94
C ALA A 233 -17.49 -4.67 28.95
N GLY A 234 -16.20 -4.90 28.70
CA GLY A 234 -15.21 -3.83 28.59
C GLY A 234 -13.91 -4.48 28.16
N MET A 235 -13.63 -4.40 26.86
CA MET A 235 -12.39 -4.96 26.33
C MET A 235 -11.25 -4.00 26.64
N SER A 236 -10.56 -4.25 27.74
CA SER A 236 -9.19 -3.82 27.89
C SER A 236 -8.32 -4.99 27.45
N ALA A 237 -7.80 -4.95 26.24
CA ALA A 237 -6.68 -5.78 25.89
C ALA A 237 -5.46 -5.18 26.59
N ASN A 238 -5.02 -5.75 27.69
CA ASN A 238 -3.67 -5.55 28.16
C ASN A 238 -2.77 -6.32 27.17
N ILE A 239 -2.23 -5.62 26.20
CA ILE A 239 -1.17 -6.07 25.33
C ILE A 239 0.15 -5.85 26.05
#